data_5b16f7ac72f5736497e3cd0805417a14
#
_entry.id   5b16f7ac72f5736497e3cd0805417a14
#
_cell.length_a   1.000
_cell.length_b   1.000
_cell.length_c   1.000
_cell.angle_alpha   90.00
_cell.angle_beta   90.00
_cell.angle_gamma   90.00
#
_symmetry.space_group_name_H-M   'P 1'
#
loop_
_entity.id
_entity.type
_entity.pdbx_description
1 polymer ?
#
loop_
_entity_poly.entity_id
_entity_poly.type
_entity_poly.pdbx_seq_one_letter_code
_entity_poly.pdbx_strand_id
1 'polypeptide(L)'
;MSTALPVTGSRAASQPSLAVKVSRDGRAGPIAANTVLAGTMMSLFGISWDIQWHVDVGPDTFFTLSHLMLYSGSAIAGLASLAMVLVATAAQRAGQSVDRFPGGTPVRVLGGVFRAPLGYLITGTGAALFLLFGLLDLWWHSLYGFDAVLDSPPHIGLFLSISFSMVGSVIVFAAARDTRWGRAGVILSIPVLIVFSPITTKAFGALPLPVDPDLVGTILFSTLLLILGTLTIGRRTTALTIAATLGALQLVLWWFSPWAARVYADATGLPLRDNLGDDPPELPSGIPVFMLFAAAAGTALMWLSRRRGWSGRIAPQIMGAGGGAVIGLSLPVQSALFGDSGPTSAELLKMTAAGLVTGVLAGYLAARLAVLLREQSTASVTRALVTNPSASNTSVTKGR
;
A
#
# COMPACT_ATOMS: atom_id res chain seq x y z
N MET A 1 -50.57 -38.43 55.88
CA MET A 1 -50.91 -37.21 55.07
C MET A 1 -49.68 -36.37 54.97
N SER A 2 -48.97 -36.45 53.81
CA SER A 2 -47.77 -35.69 53.53
C SER A 2 -48.01 -34.92 52.22
N THR A 3 -48.16 -33.64 52.34
CA THR A 3 -48.42 -32.74 51.22
C THR A 3 -47.10 -32.24 50.66
N ALA A 4 -46.75 -32.68 49.46
CA ALA A 4 -45.63 -32.16 48.69
C ALA A 4 -46.02 -30.86 47.96
N LEU A 5 -45.23 -29.78 48.13
CA LEU A 5 -45.35 -28.49 47.41
C LEU A 5 -44.66 -28.60 46.06
N PRO A 6 -45.18 -28.00 44.99
CA PRO A 6 -44.56 -28.03 43.69
C PRO A 6 -43.41 -26.98 43.61
N VAL A 7 -42.25 -27.42 43.12
CA VAL A 7 -41.11 -26.57 42.79
C VAL A 7 -41.42 -25.82 41.50
N THR A 8 -41.59 -24.51 41.57
CA THR A 8 -41.71 -23.61 40.40
C THR A 8 -40.34 -23.45 39.75
N GLY A 9 -40.18 -24.05 38.57
CA GLY A 9 -39.00 -23.87 37.73
C GLY A 9 -38.90 -22.45 37.23
N SER A 10 -37.84 -21.75 37.65
CA SER A 10 -37.42 -20.46 37.10
C SER A 10 -37.03 -20.64 35.63
N ARG A 11 -37.82 -20.10 34.70
CA ARG A 11 -37.45 -19.91 33.31
C ARG A 11 -36.36 -18.85 33.26
N ALA A 12 -35.11 -19.27 33.06
CA ALA A 12 -34.05 -18.39 32.67
C ALA A 12 -34.43 -17.69 31.35
N ALA A 13 -34.60 -16.38 31.42
CA ALA A 13 -34.81 -15.57 30.24
C ALA A 13 -33.57 -15.68 29.32
N SER A 14 -33.76 -16.27 28.16
CA SER A 14 -32.78 -16.33 27.10
C SER A 14 -32.53 -14.90 26.64
N GLN A 15 -31.34 -14.33 26.96
CA GLN A 15 -30.89 -13.10 26.39
C GLN A 15 -30.84 -13.25 24.84
N PRO A 16 -31.34 -12.28 24.06
CA PRO A 16 -31.21 -12.33 22.63
C PRO A 16 -29.70 -12.25 22.29
N SER A 17 -29.13 -13.36 21.86
CA SER A 17 -27.81 -13.35 21.26
C SER A 17 -27.88 -12.43 20.03
N LEU A 18 -27.18 -11.30 20.04
CA LEU A 18 -26.83 -10.53 18.87
C LEU A 18 -25.93 -11.42 17.98
N ALA A 19 -26.54 -12.44 17.37
CA ALA A 19 -25.94 -13.21 16.31
C ALA A 19 -25.81 -12.25 15.12
N VAL A 20 -24.68 -11.57 15.01
CA VAL A 20 -24.27 -10.92 13.77
C VAL A 20 -24.33 -12.01 12.71
N LYS A 21 -25.42 -12.03 11.92
CA LYS A 21 -25.50 -12.83 10.69
C LYS A 21 -24.38 -12.33 9.79
N VAL A 22 -23.17 -12.91 9.96
CA VAL A 22 -22.10 -12.74 8.96
C VAL A 22 -22.67 -13.31 7.68
N SER A 23 -23.04 -12.40 6.78
CA SER A 23 -23.70 -12.71 5.53
C SER A 23 -22.86 -13.76 4.81
N ARG A 24 -23.49 -14.86 4.40
CA ARG A 24 -22.91 -15.90 3.54
C ARG A 24 -22.55 -15.36 2.15
N ASP A 25 -22.87 -14.09 1.87
CA ASP A 25 -22.57 -13.43 0.63
C ASP A 25 -21.08 -13.15 0.55
N GLY A 26 -20.38 -13.74 -0.43
CA GLY A 26 -18.95 -13.54 -0.70
C GLY A 26 -18.55 -12.09 -1.03
N ARG A 27 -19.43 -11.10 -0.76
CA ARG A 27 -19.27 -9.68 -1.02
C ARG A 27 -18.57 -8.91 0.11
N ALA A 28 -18.63 -9.37 1.35
CA ALA A 28 -18.05 -8.64 2.49
C ALA A 28 -16.53 -8.45 2.35
N GLY A 29 -15.83 -9.45 1.84
CA GLY A 29 -14.39 -9.39 1.62
C GLY A 29 -13.95 -8.31 0.62
N PRO A 30 -14.48 -8.32 -0.62
CA PRO A 30 -14.17 -7.26 -1.58
C PRO A 30 -14.59 -5.87 -1.11
N ILE A 31 -15.71 -5.72 -0.40
CA ILE A 31 -16.14 -4.42 0.14
C ILE A 31 -15.10 -3.90 1.12
N ALA A 32 -14.73 -4.67 2.14
CA ALA A 32 -13.74 -4.24 3.14
C ALA A 32 -12.38 -3.92 2.50
N ALA A 33 -11.91 -4.76 1.56
CA ALA A 33 -10.65 -4.53 0.85
C ALA A 33 -10.68 -3.24 0.03
N ASN A 34 -11.75 -3.00 -0.72
CA ASN A 34 -11.90 -1.77 -1.51
C ASN A 34 -12.09 -0.54 -0.62
N THR A 35 -12.70 -0.65 0.56
CA THR A 35 -12.77 0.45 1.53
C THR A 35 -11.38 0.81 2.05
N VAL A 36 -10.52 -0.19 2.34
CA VAL A 36 -9.11 0.06 2.70
C VAL A 36 -8.38 0.75 1.56
N LEU A 37 -8.53 0.29 0.32
CA LEU A 37 -7.90 0.92 -0.85
C LEU A 37 -8.40 2.36 -1.04
N ALA A 38 -9.70 2.60 -0.94
CA ALA A 38 -10.27 3.94 -1.05
C ALA A 38 -9.71 4.88 0.04
N GLY A 39 -9.57 4.39 1.27
CA GLY A 39 -8.95 5.15 2.36
C GLY A 39 -7.49 5.47 2.07
N THR A 40 -6.68 4.50 1.63
CA THR A 40 -5.26 4.75 1.30
C THR A 40 -5.10 5.65 0.08
N MET A 41 -5.97 5.56 -0.93
CA MET A 41 -5.99 6.50 -2.04
C MET A 41 -6.38 7.91 -1.58
N MET A 42 -7.39 8.05 -0.73
CA MET A 42 -7.79 9.34 -0.17
C MET A 42 -6.66 9.99 0.61
N SER A 43 -5.91 9.21 1.42
CA SER A 43 -4.71 9.71 2.09
C SER A 43 -3.63 10.16 1.10
N LEU A 44 -3.42 9.42 0.00
CA LEU A 44 -2.48 9.81 -1.05
C LEU A 44 -2.88 11.13 -1.72
N PHE A 45 -4.15 11.30 -2.05
CA PHE A 45 -4.66 12.56 -2.63
C PHE A 45 -4.52 13.71 -1.63
N GLY A 46 -4.81 13.47 -0.34
CA GLY A 46 -4.63 14.44 0.73
C GLY A 46 -3.20 14.94 0.84
N ILE A 47 -2.21 14.03 0.92
CA ILE A 47 -0.79 14.43 1.02
C ILE A 47 -0.28 15.07 -0.27
N SER A 48 -0.73 14.64 -1.44
CA SER A 48 -0.34 15.25 -2.71
C SER A 48 -0.85 16.69 -2.83
N TRP A 49 -2.08 16.92 -2.36
CA TRP A 49 -2.65 18.27 -2.24
C TRP A 49 -1.90 19.10 -1.22
N ASP A 50 -1.59 18.53 -0.08
CA ASP A 50 -0.91 19.19 1.02
C ASP A 50 0.48 19.70 0.62
N ILE A 51 1.29 18.85 0.01
CA ILE A 51 2.59 19.24 -0.54
C ILE A 51 2.44 20.40 -1.54
N GLN A 52 1.44 20.32 -2.43
CA GLN A 52 1.17 21.38 -3.40
C GLN A 52 0.68 22.67 -2.72
N TRP A 53 -0.12 22.57 -1.64
CA TRP A 53 -0.55 23.71 -0.84
C TRP A 53 0.64 24.48 -0.26
N HIS A 54 1.63 23.76 0.29
CA HIS A 54 2.85 24.36 0.81
C HIS A 54 3.70 25.05 -0.27
N VAL A 55 3.67 24.56 -1.50
CA VAL A 55 4.34 25.19 -2.65
C VAL A 55 3.58 26.44 -3.11
N ASP A 56 2.26 26.34 -3.30
CA ASP A 56 1.46 27.39 -3.96
C ASP A 56 1.02 28.50 -3.01
N VAL A 57 0.78 28.20 -1.71
CA VAL A 57 0.17 29.11 -0.72
C VAL A 57 1.06 29.25 0.52
N GLY A 58 1.36 28.17 1.19
CA GLY A 58 2.27 28.08 2.33
C GLY A 58 1.59 27.94 3.68
N PRO A 59 0.86 28.96 4.21
CA PRO A 59 0.31 28.87 5.57
C PRO A 59 -0.73 27.79 5.72
N ASP A 60 -0.62 26.99 6.78
CA ASP A 60 -1.59 25.97 7.09
C ASP A 60 -1.87 25.86 8.60
N THR A 61 -2.77 24.96 8.94
CA THR A 61 -3.10 24.56 10.31
C THR A 61 -3.35 23.05 10.35
N PHE A 62 -3.38 22.48 11.53
CA PHE A 62 -3.75 21.07 11.71
C PHE A 62 -5.10 20.69 11.05
N PHE A 63 -6.01 21.65 10.86
CA PHE A 63 -7.35 21.47 10.27
C PHE A 63 -7.45 21.97 8.83
N THR A 64 -6.34 22.24 8.16
CA THR A 64 -6.33 22.56 6.72
C THR A 64 -7.01 21.41 5.94
N LEU A 65 -7.76 21.73 4.90
CA LEU A 65 -8.63 20.75 4.23
C LEU A 65 -7.84 19.58 3.61
N SER A 66 -6.61 19.82 3.15
CA SER A 66 -5.68 18.77 2.70
C SER A 66 -5.36 17.78 3.82
N HIS A 67 -5.06 18.28 5.02
CA HIS A 67 -4.83 17.46 6.22
C HIS A 67 -6.09 16.67 6.61
N LEU A 68 -7.28 17.30 6.59
CA LEU A 68 -8.55 16.62 6.90
C LEU A 68 -8.82 15.48 5.90
N MET A 69 -8.48 15.67 4.63
CA MET A 69 -8.58 14.61 3.63
C MET A 69 -7.62 13.46 3.92
N LEU A 70 -6.37 13.77 4.28
CA LEU A 70 -5.35 12.80 4.67
C LEU A 70 -5.79 11.99 5.90
N TYR A 71 -6.28 12.66 6.96
CA TYR A 71 -6.76 12.03 8.19
C TYR A 71 -7.99 11.17 7.95
N SER A 72 -8.94 11.65 7.15
CA SER A 72 -10.16 10.91 6.80
C SER A 72 -9.82 9.63 6.04
N GLY A 73 -8.86 9.68 5.12
CA GLY A 73 -8.39 8.49 4.40
C GLY A 73 -7.82 7.44 5.35
N SER A 74 -6.93 7.85 6.26
CA SER A 74 -6.36 6.96 7.28
C SER A 74 -7.42 6.41 8.23
N ALA A 75 -8.40 7.23 8.63
CA ALA A 75 -9.51 6.80 9.48
C ALA A 75 -10.39 5.74 8.77
N ILE A 76 -10.73 5.94 7.49
CA ILE A 76 -11.51 4.99 6.69
C ILE A 76 -10.77 3.65 6.59
N ALA A 77 -9.48 3.66 6.26
CA ALA A 77 -8.68 2.45 6.15
C ALA A 77 -8.55 1.74 7.52
N GLY A 78 -8.33 2.50 8.60
CA GLY A 78 -8.22 2.00 9.96
C GLY A 78 -9.52 1.38 10.47
N LEU A 79 -10.66 2.07 10.31
CA LEU A 79 -11.97 1.58 10.73
C LEU A 79 -12.40 0.34 9.96
N ALA A 80 -12.17 0.29 8.65
CA ALA A 80 -12.42 -0.90 7.83
C ALA A 80 -11.57 -2.09 8.32
N SER A 81 -10.31 -1.83 8.65
CA SER A 81 -9.40 -2.85 9.19
C SER A 81 -9.84 -3.34 10.56
N LEU A 82 -10.19 -2.44 11.46
CA LEU A 82 -10.73 -2.77 12.78
C LEU A 82 -11.99 -3.62 12.68
N ALA A 83 -12.93 -3.24 11.81
CA ALA A 83 -14.14 -4.01 11.56
C ALA A 83 -13.83 -5.44 11.15
N MET A 84 -12.86 -5.66 10.25
CA MET A 84 -12.46 -6.99 9.80
C MET A 84 -11.78 -7.80 10.92
N VAL A 85 -10.99 -7.18 11.78
CA VAL A 85 -10.39 -7.83 12.95
C VAL A 85 -11.48 -8.26 13.95
N LEU A 86 -12.45 -7.40 14.21
CA LEU A 86 -13.58 -7.71 15.12
C LEU A 86 -14.45 -8.83 14.57
N VAL A 87 -14.79 -8.79 13.26
CA VAL A 87 -15.58 -9.83 12.60
C VAL A 87 -14.84 -11.18 12.63
N ALA A 88 -13.55 -11.20 12.31
CA ALA A 88 -12.74 -12.41 12.36
C ALA A 88 -12.65 -12.98 13.79
N THR A 89 -12.51 -12.11 14.78
CA THR A 89 -12.48 -12.50 16.21
C THR A 89 -13.83 -13.08 16.67
N ALA A 90 -14.94 -12.43 16.29
CA ALA A 90 -16.28 -12.91 16.61
C ALA A 90 -16.56 -14.27 15.96
N ALA A 91 -16.18 -14.45 14.70
CA ALA A 91 -16.32 -15.71 13.98
C ALA A 91 -15.54 -16.85 14.67
N GLN A 92 -14.30 -16.57 15.11
CA GLN A 92 -13.51 -17.56 15.87
C GLN A 92 -14.18 -17.93 17.19
N ARG A 93 -14.69 -16.95 17.95
CA ARG A 93 -15.40 -17.22 19.22
C ARG A 93 -16.69 -18.03 19.02
N ALA A 94 -17.32 -17.89 17.85
CA ALA A 94 -18.47 -18.68 17.43
C ALA A 94 -18.10 -20.08 16.86
N GLY A 95 -16.83 -20.50 16.94
CA GLY A 95 -16.35 -21.78 16.40
C GLY A 95 -16.31 -21.87 14.88
N GLN A 96 -16.42 -20.72 14.19
CA GLN A 96 -16.34 -20.66 12.73
C GLN A 96 -14.88 -20.59 12.26
N SER A 97 -14.60 -21.12 11.06
CA SER A 97 -13.27 -21.00 10.45
C SER A 97 -12.97 -19.56 10.05
N VAL A 98 -11.90 -19.00 10.60
CA VAL A 98 -11.42 -17.64 10.26
C VAL A 98 -10.69 -17.61 8.92
N ASP A 99 -10.28 -18.76 8.40
CA ASP A 99 -9.60 -18.89 7.09
C ASP A 99 -10.50 -18.49 5.89
N ARG A 100 -11.78 -18.25 6.14
CA ARG A 100 -12.73 -17.76 5.12
C ARG A 100 -12.67 -16.26 4.88
N PHE A 101 -12.00 -15.50 5.76
CA PHE A 101 -11.89 -14.06 5.61
C PHE A 101 -10.68 -13.69 4.73
N PRO A 102 -10.86 -12.86 3.71
CA PRO A 102 -9.73 -12.36 2.93
C PRO A 102 -8.85 -11.44 3.78
N GLY A 103 -7.58 -11.33 3.41
CA GLY A 103 -6.65 -10.41 4.08
C GLY A 103 -5.40 -11.10 4.65
N GLY A 104 -5.19 -12.35 4.30
CA GLY A 104 -4.00 -13.12 4.68
C GLY A 104 -4.20 -14.00 5.91
N THR A 105 -3.11 -14.65 6.32
CA THR A 105 -3.12 -15.60 7.44
C THR A 105 -3.56 -14.91 8.73
N PRO A 106 -4.53 -15.49 9.47
CA PRO A 106 -5.00 -14.91 10.73
C PRO A 106 -3.92 -14.99 11.82
N VAL A 107 -3.57 -13.86 12.40
CA VAL A 107 -2.59 -13.73 13.49
C VAL A 107 -3.31 -13.59 14.83
N ARG A 108 -2.74 -14.14 15.89
CA ARG A 108 -3.20 -13.93 17.27
C ARG A 108 -2.61 -12.62 17.79
N VAL A 109 -3.45 -11.74 18.30
CA VAL A 109 -3.05 -10.42 18.83
C VAL A 109 -3.47 -10.34 20.30
N LEU A 110 -2.67 -9.64 21.11
CA LEU A 110 -2.89 -9.45 22.56
C LEU A 110 -3.14 -10.78 23.28
N GLY A 111 -2.17 -11.70 23.24
CA GLY A 111 -2.30 -13.00 23.89
C GLY A 111 -3.39 -13.92 23.33
N GLY A 112 -3.95 -13.59 22.16
CA GLY A 112 -5.02 -14.36 21.51
C GLY A 112 -6.42 -13.82 21.75
N VAL A 113 -6.56 -12.67 22.41
CA VAL A 113 -7.85 -11.97 22.59
C VAL A 113 -8.50 -11.66 21.24
N PHE A 114 -7.67 -11.27 20.25
CA PHE A 114 -8.12 -10.98 18.90
C PHE A 114 -7.50 -11.93 17.88
N ARG A 115 -8.23 -12.12 16.78
CA ARG A 115 -7.78 -12.79 15.56
C ARG A 115 -7.83 -11.79 14.42
N ALA A 116 -6.68 -11.47 13.86
CA ALA A 116 -6.57 -10.46 12.82
C ALA A 116 -6.02 -11.05 11.53
N PRO A 117 -6.71 -10.96 10.38
CA PRO A 117 -6.09 -11.24 9.09
C PRO A 117 -4.91 -10.27 8.87
N LEU A 118 -3.75 -10.80 8.47
CA LEU A 118 -2.47 -10.08 8.51
C LEU A 118 -2.51 -8.70 7.81
N GLY A 119 -3.09 -8.61 6.62
CA GLY A 119 -3.15 -7.35 5.87
C GLY A 119 -3.95 -6.28 6.60
N TYR A 120 -5.11 -6.65 7.18
CA TYR A 120 -5.91 -5.71 7.98
C TYR A 120 -5.23 -5.35 9.30
N LEU A 121 -4.48 -6.29 9.92
CA LEU A 121 -3.68 -5.97 11.10
C LEU A 121 -2.65 -4.90 10.77
N ILE A 122 -1.91 -5.06 9.68
CA ILE A 122 -0.87 -4.13 9.25
C ILE A 122 -1.48 -2.77 8.90
N THR A 123 -2.58 -2.73 8.11
CA THR A 123 -3.27 -1.47 7.78
C THR A 123 -3.79 -0.79 9.04
N GLY A 124 -4.46 -1.51 9.94
CA GLY A 124 -5.00 -0.94 11.17
C GLY A 124 -3.92 -0.44 12.13
N THR A 125 -2.78 -1.15 12.21
CA THR A 125 -1.62 -0.70 12.99
C THR A 125 -1.04 0.59 12.40
N GLY A 126 -0.88 0.67 11.07
CA GLY A 126 -0.44 1.88 10.42
C GLY A 126 -1.37 3.07 10.69
N ALA A 127 -2.69 2.87 10.58
CA ALA A 127 -3.66 3.91 10.90
C ALA A 127 -3.61 4.35 12.38
N ALA A 128 -3.40 3.42 13.31
CA ALA A 128 -3.25 3.74 14.73
C ALA A 128 -1.94 4.52 15.02
N LEU A 129 -0.83 4.12 14.38
CA LEU A 129 0.43 4.84 14.46
C LEU A 129 0.32 6.23 13.83
N PHE A 130 -0.39 6.35 12.72
CA PHE A 130 -0.67 7.64 12.08
C PHE A 130 -1.39 8.61 13.04
N LEU A 131 -2.39 8.12 13.76
CA LEU A 131 -3.07 8.92 14.79
C LEU A 131 -2.12 9.34 15.90
N LEU A 132 -1.26 8.42 16.38
CA LEU A 132 -0.28 8.72 17.42
C LEU A 132 0.73 9.78 16.96
N PHE A 133 1.32 9.60 15.78
CA PHE A 133 2.29 10.55 15.24
C PHE A 133 1.64 11.87 14.85
N GLY A 134 0.36 11.88 14.42
CA GLY A 134 -0.40 13.12 14.21
C GLY A 134 -0.60 13.94 15.49
N LEU A 135 -0.82 13.28 16.63
CA LEU A 135 -0.88 13.96 17.93
C LEU A 135 0.50 14.48 18.36
N LEU A 136 1.57 13.71 18.11
CA LEU A 136 2.93 14.15 18.37
C LEU A 136 3.33 15.33 17.48
N ASP A 137 2.85 15.33 16.24
CA ASP A 137 3.08 16.39 15.28
C ASP A 137 2.38 17.69 15.70
N LEU A 138 1.12 17.61 16.12
CA LEU A 138 0.41 18.76 16.71
C LEU A 138 1.16 19.34 17.92
N TRP A 139 1.70 18.48 18.79
CA TRP A 139 2.52 18.91 19.93
C TRP A 139 3.84 19.54 19.46
N TRP A 140 4.51 18.96 18.47
CA TRP A 140 5.75 19.48 17.88
C TRP A 140 5.56 20.87 17.32
N HIS A 141 4.52 21.08 16.55
CA HIS A 141 4.17 22.39 16.00
C HIS A 141 3.79 23.42 17.05
N SER A 142 3.29 23.00 18.21
CA SER A 142 3.05 23.92 19.34
C SER A 142 4.34 24.46 19.96
N LEU A 143 5.46 23.75 19.80
CA LEU A 143 6.78 24.14 20.32
C LEU A 143 7.62 24.91 19.28
N TYR A 144 7.61 24.47 18.02
CA TYR A 144 8.54 24.93 16.99
C TYR A 144 7.85 25.74 15.88
N GLY A 145 6.54 25.84 15.88
CA GLY A 145 5.75 26.46 14.81
C GLY A 145 5.39 25.49 13.69
N PHE A 146 4.41 25.87 12.86
CA PHE A 146 4.02 25.11 11.65
C PHE A 146 5.11 25.24 10.59
N ASP A 147 5.21 24.27 9.71
CA ASP A 147 6.15 24.23 8.56
C ASP A 147 7.63 24.22 8.92
N ALA A 148 7.97 23.79 10.11
CA ALA A 148 9.36 23.81 10.55
C ALA A 148 10.26 23.03 9.60
N VAL A 149 9.98 21.75 9.34
CA VAL A 149 10.71 20.88 8.38
C VAL A 149 9.95 19.57 8.13
N LEU A 150 9.98 19.07 6.89
CA LEU A 150 9.36 17.78 6.50
C LEU A 150 10.05 16.56 7.13
N ASP A 151 11.31 16.66 7.49
CA ASP A 151 12.12 15.60 8.10
C ASP A 151 12.10 15.63 9.64
N SER A 152 11.14 16.32 10.25
CA SER A 152 10.93 16.26 11.68
C SER A 152 10.54 14.84 12.14
N PRO A 153 10.90 14.43 13.38
CA PRO A 153 10.59 13.09 13.88
C PRO A 153 9.10 12.71 13.80
N PRO A 154 8.12 13.59 14.10
CA PRO A 154 6.72 13.27 13.92
C PRO A 154 6.33 13.07 12.47
N HIS A 155 6.79 13.93 11.53
CA HIS A 155 6.51 13.78 10.10
C HIS A 155 7.06 12.47 9.54
N ILE A 156 8.29 12.08 9.88
CA ILE A 156 8.85 10.77 9.51
C ILE A 156 7.95 9.64 10.03
N GLY A 157 7.50 9.74 11.29
CA GLY A 157 6.57 8.77 11.87
C GLY A 157 5.23 8.69 11.13
N LEU A 158 4.67 9.85 10.75
CA LEU A 158 3.44 9.93 9.93
C LEU A 158 3.62 9.24 8.57
N PHE A 159 4.68 9.56 7.84
CA PHE A 159 4.94 8.99 6.51
C PHE A 159 5.15 7.48 6.55
N LEU A 160 5.93 6.99 7.53
CA LEU A 160 6.11 5.55 7.73
C LEU A 160 4.80 4.86 8.10
N SER A 161 3.95 5.49 8.89
CA SER A 161 2.64 4.95 9.30
C SER A 161 1.69 4.81 8.11
N ILE A 162 1.65 5.79 7.21
CA ILE A 162 0.87 5.72 5.97
C ILE A 162 1.42 4.62 5.05
N SER A 163 2.74 4.59 4.85
CA SER A 163 3.40 3.53 4.06
C SER A 163 3.05 2.15 4.60
N PHE A 164 3.03 1.98 5.91
CA PHE A 164 2.67 0.73 6.57
C PHE A 164 1.20 0.34 6.30
N SER A 165 0.29 1.32 6.35
CA SER A 165 -1.12 1.11 5.96
C SER A 165 -1.26 0.67 4.50
N MET A 166 -0.52 1.30 3.58
CA MET A 166 -0.53 0.95 2.15
C MET A 166 0.04 -0.45 1.89
N VAL A 167 1.11 -0.85 2.60
CA VAL A 167 1.64 -2.22 2.55
C VAL A 167 0.59 -3.23 3.01
N GLY A 168 -0.15 -2.93 4.08
CA GLY A 168 -1.27 -3.76 4.53
C GLY A 168 -2.34 -3.93 3.44
N SER A 169 -2.69 -2.86 2.73
CA SER A 169 -3.62 -2.90 1.58
C SER A 169 -3.12 -3.86 0.49
N VAL A 170 -1.84 -3.78 0.11
CA VAL A 170 -1.24 -4.71 -0.88
C VAL A 170 -1.37 -6.17 -0.39
N ILE A 171 -1.13 -6.45 0.88
CA ILE A 171 -1.24 -7.80 1.46
C ILE A 171 -2.68 -8.30 1.40
N VAL A 172 -3.67 -7.44 1.72
CA VAL A 172 -5.11 -7.80 1.63
C VAL A 172 -5.47 -8.30 0.24
N PHE A 173 -5.06 -7.56 -0.80
CA PHE A 173 -5.37 -7.93 -2.18
C PHE A 173 -4.51 -9.11 -2.68
N ALA A 174 -3.24 -9.18 -2.29
CA ALA A 174 -2.36 -10.29 -2.64
C ALA A 174 -2.87 -11.64 -2.07
N ALA A 175 -3.44 -11.63 -0.88
CA ALA A 175 -4.08 -12.81 -0.30
C ALA A 175 -5.28 -13.31 -1.12
N ALA A 176 -5.94 -12.43 -1.87
CA ALA A 176 -7.07 -12.73 -2.74
C ALA A 176 -6.70 -12.77 -4.24
N ARG A 177 -5.41 -12.82 -4.60
CA ARG A 177 -4.90 -12.73 -6.00
C ARG A 177 -5.51 -13.74 -6.97
N ASP A 178 -6.04 -14.86 -6.48
CA ASP A 178 -6.66 -15.89 -7.29
C ASP A 178 -8.06 -15.48 -7.78
N THR A 179 -8.64 -14.43 -7.19
CA THR A 179 -9.91 -13.82 -7.62
C THR A 179 -9.68 -12.67 -8.61
N ARG A 180 -10.74 -12.23 -9.31
CA ARG A 180 -10.67 -11.07 -10.20
C ARG A 180 -10.44 -9.78 -9.42
N TRP A 181 -11.16 -9.57 -8.33
CA TRP A 181 -11.06 -8.37 -7.50
C TRP A 181 -9.71 -8.26 -6.78
N GLY A 182 -9.15 -9.39 -6.30
CA GLY A 182 -7.83 -9.40 -5.67
C GLY A 182 -6.73 -8.98 -6.65
N ARG A 183 -6.76 -9.49 -7.89
CA ARG A 183 -5.80 -9.07 -8.93
C ARG A 183 -5.95 -7.58 -9.28
N ALA A 184 -7.19 -7.11 -9.46
CA ALA A 184 -7.44 -5.69 -9.71
C ALA A 184 -6.93 -4.82 -8.55
N GLY A 185 -7.16 -5.26 -7.32
CA GLY A 185 -6.67 -4.56 -6.13
C GLY A 185 -5.15 -4.51 -6.04
N VAL A 186 -4.42 -5.58 -6.37
CA VAL A 186 -2.94 -5.53 -6.44
C VAL A 186 -2.48 -4.52 -7.50
N ILE A 187 -3.13 -4.51 -8.69
CA ILE A 187 -2.81 -3.59 -9.79
C ILE A 187 -3.04 -2.13 -9.37
N LEU A 188 -4.02 -1.86 -8.51
CA LEU A 188 -4.33 -0.51 -8.02
C LEU A 188 -3.51 -0.12 -6.79
N SER A 189 -3.32 -1.01 -5.82
CA SER A 189 -2.61 -0.70 -4.56
C SER A 189 -1.11 -0.55 -4.72
N ILE A 190 -0.48 -1.27 -5.65
CA ILE A 190 0.96 -1.12 -5.93
C ILE A 190 1.31 0.28 -6.44
N PRO A 191 0.63 0.87 -7.45
CA PRO A 191 0.83 2.25 -7.85
C PRO A 191 0.67 3.26 -6.72
N VAL A 192 -0.35 3.11 -5.86
CA VAL A 192 -0.56 3.98 -4.70
C VAL A 192 0.69 4.00 -3.80
N LEU A 193 1.26 2.83 -3.52
CA LEU A 193 2.47 2.71 -2.71
C LEU A 193 3.72 3.25 -3.46
N ILE A 194 3.82 3.08 -4.79
CA ILE A 194 4.91 3.65 -5.58
C ILE A 194 4.86 5.18 -5.54
N VAL A 195 3.68 5.80 -5.73
CA VAL A 195 3.51 7.26 -5.67
C VAL A 195 3.91 7.81 -4.30
N PHE A 196 3.64 7.08 -3.24
CA PHE A 196 3.99 7.50 -1.88
C PHE A 196 5.48 7.25 -1.55
N SER A 197 6.19 6.41 -2.29
CA SER A 197 7.57 6.02 -1.96
C SER A 197 8.58 7.17 -1.95
N PRO A 198 8.54 8.21 -2.84
CA PRO A 198 9.44 9.35 -2.75
C PRO A 198 9.35 10.11 -1.42
N ILE A 199 8.16 10.20 -0.83
CA ILE A 199 7.99 10.80 0.51
C ILE A 199 8.68 9.95 1.57
N THR A 200 8.54 8.61 1.48
CA THR A 200 9.18 7.68 2.40
C THR A 200 10.72 7.74 2.29
N THR A 201 11.26 7.99 1.09
CA THR A 201 12.72 8.05 0.87
C THR A 201 13.37 9.28 1.48
N LYS A 202 12.63 10.35 1.75
CA LYS A 202 13.14 11.53 2.48
C LYS A 202 13.73 11.16 3.84
N ALA A 203 13.26 10.11 4.49
CA ALA A 203 13.84 9.58 5.72
C ALA A 203 15.29 9.07 5.55
N PHE A 204 15.72 8.82 4.32
CA PHE A 204 17.07 8.33 3.99
C PHE A 204 18.01 9.42 3.45
N GLY A 205 17.53 10.66 3.29
CA GLY A 205 18.28 11.77 2.68
C GLY A 205 19.62 12.09 3.36
N ALA A 206 19.76 11.78 4.66
CA ALA A 206 20.99 11.96 5.43
C ALA A 206 22.08 10.87 5.18
N LEU A 207 21.80 9.82 4.37
CA LEU A 207 22.77 8.76 4.12
C LEU A 207 23.93 9.26 3.25
N PRO A 208 25.21 9.00 3.64
CA PRO A 208 26.39 9.47 2.89
C PRO A 208 26.64 8.56 1.67
N LEU A 209 25.83 8.71 0.62
CA LEU A 209 25.99 7.97 -0.63
C LEU A 209 26.72 8.83 -1.69
N PRO A 210 27.42 8.22 -2.66
CA PRO A 210 28.06 8.95 -3.76
C PRO A 210 27.08 9.49 -4.82
N VAL A 211 25.80 9.20 -4.63
CA VAL A 211 24.64 9.61 -5.44
C VAL A 211 23.53 10.04 -4.50
N ASP A 212 22.58 10.83 -5.00
CA ASP A 212 21.45 11.29 -4.21
C ASP A 212 20.66 10.12 -3.61
N PRO A 213 20.56 10.02 -2.27
CA PRO A 213 19.86 8.93 -1.59
C PRO A 213 18.37 8.86 -1.91
N ASP A 214 17.70 9.99 -2.12
CA ASP A 214 16.28 10.07 -2.44
C ASP A 214 16.00 9.45 -3.81
N LEU A 215 16.84 9.78 -4.80
CA LEU A 215 16.74 9.20 -6.14
C LEU A 215 17.04 7.70 -6.13
N VAL A 216 18.05 7.26 -5.38
CA VAL A 216 18.37 5.83 -5.21
C VAL A 216 17.21 5.09 -4.54
N GLY A 217 16.62 5.66 -3.52
CA GLY A 217 15.43 5.13 -2.85
C GLY A 217 14.24 5.03 -3.80
N THR A 218 13.99 6.07 -4.59
CA THR A 218 12.92 6.10 -5.60
C THR A 218 13.11 4.99 -6.64
N ILE A 219 14.32 4.79 -7.14
CA ILE A 219 14.64 3.68 -8.07
C ILE A 219 14.39 2.32 -7.41
N LEU A 220 14.89 2.15 -6.18
CA LEU A 220 14.76 0.91 -5.43
C LEU A 220 13.29 0.54 -5.22
N PHE A 221 12.49 1.43 -4.63
CA PHE A 221 11.10 1.15 -4.32
C PHE A 221 10.23 0.99 -5.56
N SER A 222 10.40 1.86 -6.57
CA SER A 222 9.65 1.75 -7.83
C SER A 222 9.91 0.42 -8.53
N THR A 223 11.18 0.00 -8.62
CA THR A 223 11.58 -1.26 -9.23
C THR A 223 11.10 -2.47 -8.41
N LEU A 224 11.30 -2.41 -7.09
CA LEU A 224 10.89 -3.48 -6.16
C LEU A 224 9.39 -3.73 -6.23
N LEU A 225 8.58 -2.69 -6.13
CA LEU A 225 7.12 -2.79 -6.09
C LEU A 225 6.55 -3.23 -7.45
N LEU A 226 7.11 -2.74 -8.57
CA LEU A 226 6.75 -3.19 -9.91
C LEU A 226 6.96 -4.71 -10.08
N ILE A 227 8.14 -5.20 -9.66
CA ILE A 227 8.49 -6.62 -9.74
C ILE A 227 7.64 -7.43 -8.76
N LEU A 228 7.45 -6.93 -7.54
CA LEU A 228 6.64 -7.60 -6.51
C LEU A 228 5.21 -7.84 -7.00
N GLY A 229 4.54 -6.82 -7.54
CA GLY A 229 3.21 -6.95 -8.12
C GLY A 229 3.19 -7.92 -9.31
N THR A 230 4.20 -7.84 -10.17
CA THR A 230 4.35 -8.72 -11.34
C THR A 230 4.49 -10.18 -10.94
N LEU A 231 5.34 -10.47 -9.98
CA LEU A 231 5.56 -11.83 -9.48
C LEU A 231 4.36 -12.34 -8.68
N THR A 232 3.68 -11.47 -7.92
CA THR A 232 2.51 -11.85 -7.12
C THR A 232 1.35 -12.31 -8.00
N ILE A 233 1.06 -11.60 -9.10
CA ILE A 233 0.00 -11.97 -10.05
C ILE A 233 0.47 -13.05 -11.04
N GLY A 234 1.72 -12.98 -11.49
CA GLY A 234 2.34 -14.00 -12.36
C GLY A 234 1.91 -13.96 -13.82
N ARG A 235 1.24 -12.89 -14.31
CA ARG A 235 0.86 -12.73 -15.72
C ARG A 235 1.90 -11.91 -16.50
N ARG A 236 2.08 -12.20 -17.79
CA ARG A 236 3.09 -11.54 -18.62
C ARG A 236 2.89 -10.03 -18.77
N THR A 237 1.64 -9.57 -18.78
CA THR A 237 1.27 -8.16 -18.98
C THR A 237 1.26 -7.35 -17.67
N THR A 238 1.42 -8.00 -16.50
CA THR A 238 1.20 -7.35 -15.19
C THR A 238 2.10 -6.13 -14.99
N ALA A 239 3.39 -6.22 -15.34
CA ALA A 239 4.30 -5.10 -15.20
C ALA A 239 3.83 -3.87 -15.98
N LEU A 240 3.45 -4.07 -17.24
CA LEU A 240 2.94 -2.99 -18.10
C LEU A 240 1.60 -2.44 -17.58
N THR A 241 0.71 -3.31 -17.08
CA THR A 241 -0.56 -2.87 -16.52
C THR A 241 -0.35 -2.02 -15.25
N ILE A 242 0.55 -2.44 -14.35
CA ILE A 242 0.90 -1.66 -13.14
C ILE A 242 1.51 -0.32 -13.55
N ALA A 243 2.46 -0.31 -14.49
CA ALA A 243 3.09 0.93 -14.97
C ALA A 243 2.09 1.87 -15.66
N ALA A 244 1.14 1.34 -16.45
CA ALA A 244 0.09 2.15 -17.05
C ALA A 244 -0.88 2.72 -15.99
N THR A 245 -1.24 1.93 -14.98
CA THR A 245 -2.08 2.39 -13.86
C THR A 245 -1.36 3.47 -13.05
N LEU A 246 -0.03 3.33 -12.83
CA LEU A 246 0.78 4.34 -12.20
C LEU A 246 0.78 5.64 -13.01
N GLY A 247 1.01 5.56 -14.32
CA GLY A 247 0.98 6.75 -15.19
C GLY A 247 -0.41 7.43 -15.19
N ALA A 248 -1.49 6.66 -15.20
CA ALA A 248 -2.84 7.21 -15.08
C ALA A 248 -3.06 7.92 -13.73
N LEU A 249 -2.61 7.32 -12.62
CA LEU A 249 -2.69 7.93 -11.29
C LEU A 249 -1.86 9.21 -11.22
N GLN A 250 -0.64 9.19 -11.77
CA GLN A 250 0.25 10.34 -11.84
C GLN A 250 -0.39 11.49 -12.62
N LEU A 251 -1.01 11.23 -13.78
CA LEU A 251 -1.74 12.24 -14.55
C LEU A 251 -2.91 12.85 -13.77
N VAL A 252 -3.65 12.02 -13.03
CA VAL A 252 -4.75 12.51 -12.18
C VAL A 252 -4.23 13.42 -11.07
N LEU A 253 -3.15 13.05 -10.39
CA LEU A 253 -2.53 13.86 -9.34
C LEU A 253 -1.90 15.14 -9.90
N TRP A 254 -1.33 15.07 -11.11
CA TRP A 254 -0.78 16.23 -11.81
C TRP A 254 -1.80 17.35 -12.04
N TRP A 255 -3.03 16.95 -12.37
CA TRP A 255 -4.14 17.89 -12.50
C TRP A 255 -4.76 18.24 -11.14
N PHE A 256 -4.99 17.24 -10.28
CA PHE A 256 -5.75 17.41 -9.03
C PHE A 256 -5.05 18.34 -8.03
N SER A 257 -3.74 18.16 -7.80
CA SER A 257 -3.05 18.84 -6.69
C SER A 257 -3.02 20.35 -6.85
N PRO A 258 -2.60 20.91 -8.03
CA PRO A 258 -2.64 22.37 -8.23
C PRO A 258 -4.08 22.91 -8.30
N TRP A 259 -5.01 22.14 -8.89
CA TRP A 259 -6.40 22.54 -8.93
C TRP A 259 -6.99 22.67 -7.52
N ALA A 260 -6.79 21.68 -6.66
CA ALA A 260 -7.30 21.66 -5.31
C ALA A 260 -6.68 22.78 -4.45
N ALA A 261 -5.36 23.04 -4.59
CA ALA A 261 -4.67 24.10 -3.89
C ALA A 261 -5.25 25.48 -4.26
N ARG A 262 -5.41 25.78 -5.55
CA ARG A 262 -5.97 27.05 -6.02
C ARG A 262 -7.42 27.26 -5.62
N VAL A 263 -8.28 26.24 -5.79
CA VAL A 263 -9.70 26.33 -5.39
C VAL A 263 -9.83 26.58 -3.89
N TYR A 264 -9.00 25.95 -3.08
CA TYR A 264 -9.05 26.14 -1.64
C TYR A 264 -8.47 27.50 -1.21
N ALA A 265 -7.42 27.98 -1.87
CA ALA A 265 -6.87 29.33 -1.67
C ALA A 265 -7.94 30.40 -1.95
N ASP A 266 -8.62 30.29 -3.10
CA ASP A 266 -9.72 31.22 -3.46
C ASP A 266 -10.85 31.19 -2.43
N ALA A 267 -11.24 29.98 -1.96
CA ALA A 267 -12.32 29.82 -0.98
C ALA A 267 -11.97 30.39 0.41
N THR A 268 -10.68 30.41 0.77
CA THR A 268 -10.20 30.94 2.06
C THR A 268 -9.71 32.37 1.98
N GLY A 269 -9.65 32.95 0.76
CA GLY A 269 -9.16 34.32 0.53
C GLY A 269 -7.65 34.47 0.73
N LEU A 270 -6.90 33.36 0.65
CA LEU A 270 -5.43 33.37 0.76
C LEU A 270 -4.80 33.62 -0.60
N PRO A 271 -3.79 34.51 -0.70
CA PRO A 271 -3.09 34.75 -1.96
C PRO A 271 -2.19 33.56 -2.32
N LEU A 272 -2.07 33.30 -3.62
CA LEU A 272 -1.00 32.45 -4.12
C LEU A 272 0.35 33.17 -3.97
N ARG A 273 1.44 32.41 -3.85
CA ARG A 273 2.80 32.98 -3.80
C ARG A 273 3.14 33.68 -5.11
N ASP A 274 3.87 34.80 -5.03
CA ASP A 274 4.18 35.67 -6.18
C ASP A 274 5.08 35.03 -7.25
N ASN A 275 5.83 33.99 -6.89
CA ASN A 275 6.82 33.32 -7.76
C ASN A 275 6.37 31.93 -8.23
N LEU A 276 5.05 31.70 -8.34
CA LEU A 276 4.55 30.50 -8.98
C LEU A 276 4.88 30.53 -10.46
N GLY A 277 6.00 29.91 -10.82
CA GLY A 277 6.36 29.66 -12.21
C GLY A 277 5.48 28.59 -12.85
N ASP A 278 5.86 28.14 -14.04
CA ASP A 278 5.29 26.97 -14.71
C ASP A 278 5.87 25.65 -14.14
N ASP A 279 6.25 25.67 -12.86
CA ASP A 279 6.86 24.51 -12.21
C ASP A 279 5.88 23.34 -12.12
N PRO A 280 6.34 22.10 -12.37
CA PRO A 280 5.49 20.93 -12.30
C PRO A 280 5.06 20.66 -10.85
N PRO A 281 3.86 20.03 -10.65
CA PRO A 281 3.40 19.68 -9.33
C PRO A 281 4.40 18.77 -8.60
N GLU A 282 4.76 19.13 -7.36
CA GLU A 282 5.88 18.59 -6.60
C GLU A 282 5.87 17.05 -6.48
N LEU A 283 4.82 16.48 -5.89
CA LEU A 283 4.77 15.03 -5.68
C LEU A 283 4.67 14.22 -6.99
N PRO A 284 3.78 14.54 -7.95
CA PRO A 284 3.72 13.79 -9.20
C PRO A 284 4.99 13.87 -10.04
N SER A 285 5.74 14.99 -9.99
CA SER A 285 6.98 15.15 -10.74
C SER A 285 8.15 14.32 -10.19
N GLY A 286 8.13 14.00 -8.89
CA GLY A 286 9.11 13.12 -8.25
C GLY A 286 8.96 11.63 -8.60
N ILE A 287 7.86 11.23 -9.27
CA ILE A 287 7.61 9.84 -9.64
C ILE A 287 8.20 9.56 -11.04
N PRO A 288 8.85 8.40 -11.27
CA PRO A 288 9.39 8.08 -12.59
C PRO A 288 8.34 8.07 -13.70
N VAL A 289 8.33 9.07 -14.59
CA VAL A 289 7.36 9.18 -15.72
C VAL A 289 7.63 8.11 -16.78
N PHE A 290 8.86 7.61 -16.88
CA PHE A 290 9.27 6.60 -17.85
C PHE A 290 9.06 5.15 -17.38
N MET A 291 8.21 4.94 -16.38
CA MET A 291 7.96 3.63 -15.77
C MET A 291 7.46 2.57 -16.78
N LEU A 292 6.74 2.98 -17.82
CA LEU A 292 6.33 2.05 -18.91
C LEU A 292 7.54 1.48 -19.65
N PHE A 293 8.55 2.29 -19.93
CA PHE A 293 9.79 1.82 -20.57
C PHE A 293 10.58 0.90 -19.64
N ALA A 294 10.64 1.21 -18.33
CA ALA A 294 11.27 0.35 -17.34
C ALA A 294 10.55 -1.02 -17.25
N ALA A 295 9.22 -1.02 -17.24
CA ALA A 295 8.41 -2.23 -17.25
C ALA A 295 8.59 -3.05 -18.52
N ALA A 296 8.66 -2.40 -19.68
CA ALA A 296 8.89 -3.06 -20.97
C ALA A 296 10.30 -3.68 -21.04
N ALA A 297 11.33 -2.90 -20.70
CA ALA A 297 12.72 -3.37 -20.69
C ALA A 297 12.92 -4.55 -19.73
N GLY A 298 12.44 -4.44 -18.48
CA GLY A 298 12.51 -5.50 -17.50
C GLY A 298 11.77 -6.77 -17.94
N THR A 299 10.58 -6.62 -18.52
CA THR A 299 9.78 -7.74 -19.04
C THR A 299 10.48 -8.42 -20.23
N ALA A 300 11.04 -7.65 -21.16
CA ALA A 300 11.78 -8.15 -22.31
C ALA A 300 13.02 -8.94 -21.87
N LEU A 301 13.81 -8.41 -20.94
CA LEU A 301 14.98 -9.07 -20.40
C LEU A 301 14.63 -10.35 -19.65
N MET A 302 13.54 -10.34 -18.85
CA MET A 302 13.04 -11.54 -18.18
C MET A 302 12.60 -12.61 -19.20
N TRP A 303 11.95 -12.21 -20.29
CA TRP A 303 11.56 -13.14 -21.35
C TRP A 303 12.77 -13.72 -22.09
N LEU A 304 13.77 -12.89 -22.41
CA LEU A 304 15.00 -13.30 -23.06
C LEU A 304 15.80 -14.27 -22.18
N SER A 305 15.91 -14.00 -20.88
CA SER A 305 16.58 -14.87 -19.92
C SER A 305 15.96 -16.27 -19.88
N ARG A 306 14.62 -16.34 -19.91
CA ARG A 306 13.89 -17.62 -19.95
C ARG A 306 14.11 -18.37 -21.26
N ARG A 307 14.14 -17.66 -22.41
CA ARG A 307 14.45 -18.27 -23.71
C ARG A 307 15.86 -18.86 -23.79
N ARG A 308 16.81 -18.23 -23.09
CA ARG A 308 18.20 -18.72 -23.01
C ARG A 308 18.40 -19.80 -21.96
N GLY A 309 17.34 -20.28 -21.31
CA GLY A 309 17.43 -21.34 -20.30
C GLY A 309 18.08 -20.90 -18.98
N TRP A 310 18.20 -19.59 -18.73
CA TRP A 310 18.76 -19.12 -17.48
C TRP A 310 17.88 -19.50 -16.30
N SER A 311 18.51 -19.74 -15.15
CA SER A 311 17.77 -20.12 -13.95
C SER A 311 16.64 -19.14 -13.63
N GLY A 312 15.43 -19.67 -13.39
CA GLY A 312 14.28 -18.87 -12.98
C GLY A 312 14.52 -18.09 -11.68
N ARG A 313 15.56 -18.46 -10.91
CA ARG A 313 15.93 -17.75 -9.67
C ARG A 313 16.55 -16.38 -9.93
N ILE A 314 17.25 -16.19 -11.07
CA ILE A 314 17.91 -14.93 -11.42
C ILE A 314 17.05 -14.05 -12.33
N ALA A 315 15.93 -14.56 -12.87
CA ALA A 315 15.06 -13.80 -13.75
C ALA A 315 14.50 -12.50 -13.12
N PRO A 316 14.10 -12.47 -11.82
CA PRO A 316 13.66 -11.23 -11.17
C PRO A 316 14.79 -10.19 -11.03
N GLN A 317 16.03 -10.63 -10.75
CA GLN A 317 17.19 -9.73 -10.67
C GLN A 317 17.52 -9.12 -12.03
N ILE A 318 17.41 -9.91 -13.12
CA ILE A 318 17.61 -9.43 -14.49
C ILE A 318 16.52 -8.42 -14.86
N MET A 319 15.26 -8.69 -14.50
CA MET A 319 14.16 -7.75 -14.68
C MET A 319 14.44 -6.46 -13.91
N GLY A 320 14.93 -6.59 -12.67
CA GLY A 320 15.28 -5.46 -11.81
C GLY A 320 16.43 -4.64 -12.35
N ALA A 321 17.50 -5.31 -12.80
CA ALA A 321 18.63 -4.63 -13.41
C ALA A 321 18.23 -3.77 -14.60
N GLY A 322 17.42 -4.32 -15.52
CA GLY A 322 16.94 -3.58 -16.69
C GLY A 322 15.97 -2.46 -16.35
N GLY A 323 14.99 -2.74 -15.48
CA GLY A 323 14.02 -1.72 -15.04
C GLY A 323 14.70 -0.60 -14.25
N GLY A 324 15.56 -0.96 -13.29
CA GLY A 324 16.30 0.00 -12.47
C GLY A 324 17.28 0.87 -13.28
N ALA A 325 17.99 0.26 -14.26
CA ALA A 325 18.86 1.02 -15.15
C ALA A 325 18.08 2.06 -15.99
N VAL A 326 16.89 1.68 -16.52
CA VAL A 326 16.03 2.61 -17.25
C VAL A 326 15.55 3.75 -16.36
N ILE A 327 15.11 3.46 -15.12
CA ILE A 327 14.67 4.50 -14.18
C ILE A 327 15.87 5.40 -13.82
N GLY A 328 17.04 4.83 -13.49
CA GLY A 328 18.23 5.59 -13.15
C GLY A 328 18.73 6.49 -14.27
N LEU A 329 18.64 6.04 -15.53
CA LEU A 329 18.93 6.86 -16.69
C LEU A 329 17.91 7.98 -16.88
N SER A 330 16.62 7.68 -16.65
CA SER A 330 15.53 8.59 -16.99
C SER A 330 15.24 9.66 -15.94
N LEU A 331 15.55 9.44 -14.66
CA LEU A 331 15.28 10.42 -13.60
C LEU A 331 16.02 11.75 -13.80
N PRO A 332 17.36 11.79 -14.07
CA PRO A 332 18.03 13.05 -14.35
C PRO A 332 17.53 13.73 -15.63
N VAL A 333 17.12 12.95 -16.64
CA VAL A 333 16.49 13.49 -17.86
C VAL A 333 15.12 14.09 -17.55
N GLN A 334 14.35 13.45 -16.68
CA GLN A 334 13.05 13.93 -16.21
C GLN A 334 13.18 15.27 -15.47
N SER A 335 14.14 15.41 -14.55
CA SER A 335 14.42 16.67 -13.86
C SER A 335 14.74 17.79 -14.85
N ALA A 336 15.58 17.50 -15.86
CA ALA A 336 15.88 18.47 -16.92
C ALA A 336 14.65 18.86 -17.75
N LEU A 337 13.72 17.96 -18.00
CA LEU A 337 12.45 18.26 -18.68
C LEU A 337 11.52 19.15 -17.84
N PHE A 338 11.71 19.14 -16.51
CA PHE A 338 10.92 19.90 -15.55
C PHE A 338 11.56 21.20 -15.09
N GLY A 339 12.62 21.66 -15.76
CA GLY A 339 13.21 22.98 -15.54
C GLY A 339 14.60 22.98 -14.91
N ASP A 340 15.10 21.83 -14.46
CA ASP A 340 16.46 21.71 -13.95
C ASP A 340 17.51 21.83 -15.06
N SER A 341 18.75 22.09 -14.66
CA SER A 341 19.89 22.05 -15.59
C SER A 341 20.05 20.65 -16.16
N GLY A 342 20.34 20.53 -17.45
CA GLY A 342 20.52 19.24 -18.11
C GLY A 342 21.61 18.40 -17.45
N PRO A 343 21.42 17.06 -17.32
CA PRO A 343 22.37 16.19 -16.65
C PRO A 343 23.67 16.06 -17.45
N THR A 344 24.79 16.01 -16.76
CA THR A 344 26.08 15.67 -17.36
C THR A 344 26.16 14.19 -17.73
N SER A 345 27.04 13.84 -18.68
CA SER A 345 27.25 12.42 -19.02
C SER A 345 27.72 11.59 -17.82
N ALA A 346 28.46 12.19 -16.89
CA ALA A 346 28.91 11.55 -15.67
C ALA A 346 27.74 11.25 -14.71
N GLU A 347 26.78 12.14 -14.56
CA GLU A 347 25.57 11.94 -13.76
C GLU A 347 24.68 10.85 -14.35
N LEU A 348 24.45 10.88 -15.66
CA LEU A 348 23.70 9.82 -16.35
C LEU A 348 24.34 8.45 -16.13
N LEU A 349 25.69 8.35 -16.25
CA LEU A 349 26.40 7.10 -16.01
C LEU A 349 26.28 6.63 -14.54
N LYS A 350 26.50 7.53 -13.58
CA LYS A 350 26.40 7.24 -12.15
C LYS A 350 25.00 6.77 -11.78
N MET A 351 23.96 7.49 -12.21
CA MET A 351 22.58 7.15 -11.90
C MET A 351 22.13 5.84 -12.59
N THR A 352 22.57 5.61 -13.84
CA THR A 352 22.30 4.35 -14.53
C THR A 352 22.95 3.17 -13.81
N ALA A 353 24.21 3.33 -13.39
CA ALA A 353 24.93 2.30 -12.64
C ALA A 353 24.29 2.03 -11.27
N ALA A 354 23.92 3.10 -10.54
CA ALA A 354 23.18 2.99 -9.29
C ALA A 354 21.82 2.27 -9.50
N GLY A 355 21.10 2.62 -10.57
CA GLY A 355 19.84 2.01 -10.94
C GLY A 355 19.99 0.52 -11.29
N LEU A 356 21.05 0.14 -11.97
CA LEU A 356 21.34 -1.26 -12.27
C LEU A 356 21.59 -2.06 -10.99
N VAL A 357 22.43 -1.55 -10.07
CA VAL A 357 22.78 -2.22 -8.81
C VAL A 357 21.57 -2.33 -7.89
N THR A 358 20.87 -1.22 -7.66
CA THR A 358 19.66 -1.20 -6.82
C THR A 358 18.54 -2.02 -7.45
N GLY A 359 18.44 -2.06 -8.77
CA GLY A 359 17.49 -2.88 -9.50
C GLY A 359 17.73 -4.38 -9.31
N VAL A 360 18.99 -4.83 -9.29
CA VAL A 360 19.32 -6.23 -8.95
C VAL A 360 18.86 -6.57 -7.54
N LEU A 361 19.15 -5.68 -6.57
CA LEU A 361 18.70 -5.83 -5.18
C LEU A 361 17.18 -5.85 -5.09
N ALA A 362 16.50 -4.92 -5.78
CA ALA A 362 15.04 -4.87 -5.85
C ALA A 362 14.44 -6.17 -6.39
N GLY A 363 15.03 -6.72 -7.46
CA GLY A 363 14.60 -8.00 -8.03
C GLY A 363 14.76 -9.18 -7.07
N TYR A 364 15.88 -9.21 -6.33
CA TYR A 364 16.12 -10.22 -5.30
C TYR A 364 15.08 -10.12 -4.15
N LEU A 365 14.89 -8.92 -3.60
CA LEU A 365 13.95 -8.67 -2.52
C LEU A 365 12.50 -8.94 -2.96
N ALA A 366 12.10 -8.47 -4.14
CA ALA A 366 10.78 -8.72 -4.69
C ALA A 366 10.47 -10.20 -4.86
N ALA A 367 11.45 -11.00 -5.27
CA ALA A 367 11.29 -12.45 -5.38
C ALA A 367 11.01 -13.10 -4.02
N ARG A 368 11.71 -12.66 -2.96
CA ARG A 368 11.51 -13.17 -1.60
C ARG A 368 10.14 -12.75 -1.04
N LEU A 369 9.81 -11.47 -1.17
CA LEU A 369 8.52 -10.94 -0.71
C LEU A 369 7.34 -11.55 -1.49
N ALA A 370 7.48 -11.79 -2.79
CA ALA A 370 6.43 -12.43 -3.58
C ALA A 370 6.12 -13.86 -3.12
N VAL A 371 7.12 -14.61 -2.64
CA VAL A 371 6.89 -15.93 -2.03
C VAL A 371 6.03 -15.78 -0.78
N LEU A 372 6.38 -14.86 0.13
CA LEU A 372 5.61 -14.61 1.35
C LEU A 372 4.18 -14.17 1.04
N LEU A 373 3.99 -13.27 0.06
CA LEU A 373 2.65 -12.84 -0.35
C LEU A 373 1.81 -13.98 -0.95
N ARG A 374 2.45 -14.88 -1.68
CA ARG A 374 1.77 -16.05 -2.26
C ARG A 374 1.35 -17.06 -1.20
N GLU A 375 2.16 -17.27 -0.17
CA GLU A 375 1.86 -18.15 0.96
C GLU A 375 0.65 -17.67 1.76
N GLN A 376 0.37 -16.35 1.79
CA GLN A 376 -0.84 -15.82 2.42
C GLN A 376 -2.13 -16.38 1.80
N SER A 377 -2.14 -16.73 0.53
CA SER A 377 -3.30 -17.32 -0.17
C SER A 377 -3.37 -18.85 -0.02
N THR A 378 -2.24 -19.54 -0.13
CA THR A 378 -2.20 -21.01 -0.10
C THR A 378 -2.38 -21.59 1.31
N ALA A 379 -1.96 -20.87 2.35
CA ALA A 379 -2.11 -21.34 3.73
C ALA A 379 -3.58 -21.57 4.15
N SER A 380 -4.52 -20.83 3.57
CA SER A 380 -5.96 -21.01 3.82
C SER A 380 -6.51 -22.29 3.19
N VAL A 381 -6.06 -22.63 1.99
CA VAL A 381 -6.53 -23.82 1.25
C VAL A 381 -5.96 -25.11 1.86
N THR A 382 -4.67 -25.14 2.17
CA THR A 382 -4.00 -26.32 2.73
C THR A 382 -4.47 -26.62 4.15
N ARG A 383 -4.69 -25.60 5.00
CA ARG A 383 -5.29 -25.82 6.33
C ARG A 383 -6.72 -26.34 6.24
N ALA A 384 -7.55 -25.82 5.33
CA ALA A 384 -8.91 -26.32 5.15
C ALA A 384 -8.94 -27.80 4.77
N LEU A 385 -7.99 -28.28 3.97
CA LEU A 385 -7.84 -29.69 3.58
C LEU A 385 -7.31 -30.56 4.73
N VAL A 386 -6.41 -30.06 5.55
CA VAL A 386 -5.84 -30.79 6.70
C VAL A 386 -6.80 -30.89 7.87
N THR A 387 -7.62 -29.85 8.08
CA THR A 387 -8.61 -29.83 9.19
C THR A 387 -9.93 -30.53 8.86
N ASN A 388 -10.18 -30.90 7.59
CA ASN A 388 -11.38 -31.59 7.17
C ASN A 388 -11.06 -32.77 6.21
N PRO A 389 -10.43 -33.86 6.72
CA PRO A 389 -10.06 -35.04 5.91
C PRO A 389 -11.25 -35.73 5.24
N SER A 390 -12.47 -35.56 5.77
CA SER A 390 -13.70 -36.13 5.21
C SER A 390 -14.17 -35.49 3.91
N ALA A 391 -13.66 -34.32 3.52
CA ALA A 391 -14.02 -33.71 2.27
C ALA A 391 -13.31 -34.31 1.03
N SER A 392 -12.25 -35.09 1.24
CA SER A 392 -11.50 -35.75 0.17
C SER A 392 -12.10 -37.12 -0.26
N ASN A 393 -13.00 -37.71 0.54
CA ASN A 393 -13.53 -39.05 0.27
C ASN A 393 -14.89 -39.10 -0.45
N THR A 394 -15.50 -37.94 -0.76
CA THR A 394 -16.84 -37.93 -1.40
C THR A 394 -16.78 -37.89 -2.94
N SER A 395 -15.61 -37.87 -3.57
CA SER A 395 -15.48 -37.82 -5.03
C SER A 395 -15.14 -39.16 -5.71
N VAL A 396 -14.97 -40.28 -4.95
CA VAL A 396 -14.55 -41.57 -5.53
C VAL A 396 -15.66 -42.65 -5.61
N THR A 397 -16.88 -42.38 -5.12
CA THR A 397 -17.95 -43.41 -5.12
C THR A 397 -19.19 -43.00 -5.93
N LYS A 398 -19.01 -42.40 -7.10
CA LYS A 398 -20.08 -42.38 -8.14
C LYS A 398 -19.46 -42.69 -9.51
N GLY A 399 -19.23 -43.98 -9.73
CA GLY A 399 -18.79 -44.53 -10.98
C GLY A 399 -18.76 -46.06 -10.93
N ARG A 400 -19.94 -46.69 -10.75
CA ARG A 400 -20.25 -48.06 -11.20
C ARG A 400 -21.71 -48.12 -11.57
#